data_e2b6e5b7b6a343d5d2ace0759e092360
#
_entry.id   e2b6e5b7b6a343d5d2ace0759e092360
#
_cell.length_a   1.000
_cell.length_b   1.000
_cell.length_c   1.000
_cell.angle_alpha   90.00
_cell.angle_beta   90.00
_cell.angle_gamma   90.00
#
_symmetry.space_group_name_H-M   'P 1'
#
loop_
_entity.id
_entity.type
_entity.pdbx_description
1 polymer ?
#
loop_
_entity_poly.entity_id
_entity_poly.type
_entity_poly.pdbx_seq_one_letter_code
_entity_poly.pdbx_strand_id
1 'polypeptide(L)'
;TVVVRGMPVHNDASLEDAEETGISSIADIIQNGTDIPGTDLRQVNIETREAVEKADLIISKGQGNFETLFGSGKNIYYIFLCKCSLFAKRFKAARFVGIFINERNVEKIID
;
A
#
# COMPACT_ATOMS: atom_id res chain seq x y z
N THR A 1 1.11 13.53 -0.93
CA THR A 1 -0.14 12.98 -1.49
C THR A 1 -0.52 11.69 -0.77
N VAL A 2 -1.78 11.53 -0.47
CA VAL A 2 -2.36 10.31 0.10
C VAL A 2 -3.30 9.69 -0.94
N VAL A 3 -3.13 8.42 -1.21
CA VAL A 3 -3.99 7.66 -2.12
C VAL A 3 -4.98 6.85 -1.32
N VAL A 4 -6.25 7.08 -1.55
CA VAL A 4 -7.35 6.34 -0.91
C VAL A 4 -8.09 5.47 -1.93
N ARG A 5 -8.96 4.60 -1.45
CA ARG A 5 -9.75 3.70 -2.27
C ARG A 5 -10.77 4.48 -3.12
N GLY A 6 -10.83 4.19 -4.41
CA GLY A 6 -11.78 4.84 -5.33
C GLY A 6 -13.19 4.28 -5.24
N MET A 7 -13.32 3.01 -4.89
CA MET A 7 -14.59 2.32 -4.68
C MET A 7 -14.49 1.49 -3.39
N PRO A 8 -15.60 1.23 -2.70
CA PRO A 8 -15.57 0.48 -1.44
C PRO A 8 -14.93 -0.90 -1.59
N VAL A 9 -13.94 -1.17 -0.75
CA VAL A 9 -13.28 -2.47 -0.63
C VAL A 9 -13.11 -2.77 0.85
N HIS A 10 -13.90 -3.68 1.39
CA HIS A 10 -13.87 -4.03 2.82
C HIS A 10 -13.92 -2.77 3.70
N ASN A 11 -12.95 -2.58 4.58
CA ASN A 11 -12.81 -1.42 5.45
C ASN A 11 -11.63 -0.51 5.04
N ASP A 12 -11.21 -0.57 3.78
CA ASP A 12 -10.18 0.33 3.27
C ASP A 12 -10.67 1.77 3.27
N ALA A 13 -9.76 2.70 3.56
CA ALA A 13 -10.09 4.12 3.68
C ALA A 13 -10.56 4.72 2.35
N SER A 14 -11.66 5.47 2.42
CA SER A 14 -12.26 6.19 1.31
C SER A 14 -11.92 7.68 1.36
N LEU A 15 -12.35 8.42 0.33
CA LEU A 15 -12.25 9.89 0.33
C LEU A 15 -13.02 10.50 1.51
N GLU A 16 -14.20 9.98 1.82
CA GLU A 16 -15.00 10.43 2.97
C GLU A 16 -14.26 10.27 4.27
N ASP A 17 -13.61 9.11 4.47
CA ASP A 17 -12.79 8.85 5.67
C ASP A 17 -11.64 9.85 5.78
N ALA A 18 -10.98 10.16 4.66
CA ALA A 18 -9.89 11.14 4.64
C ALA A 18 -10.38 12.54 5.01
N GLU A 19 -11.58 12.93 4.57
CA GLU A 19 -12.20 14.21 4.89
C GLU A 19 -12.61 14.27 6.37
N GLU A 20 -13.26 13.23 6.88
CA GLU A 20 -13.70 13.15 8.28
C GLU A 20 -12.52 13.22 9.26
N THR A 21 -11.41 12.56 8.95
CA THR A 21 -10.21 12.58 9.80
C THR A 21 -9.42 13.89 9.72
N GLY A 22 -9.75 14.75 8.77
CA GLY A 22 -9.06 16.03 8.56
C GLY A 22 -7.72 15.93 7.86
N ILE A 23 -7.34 14.76 7.35
CA ILE A 23 -6.05 14.59 6.67
C ILE A 23 -5.97 15.41 5.37
N SER A 24 -7.11 15.71 4.76
CA SER A 24 -7.20 16.56 3.58
C SER A 24 -6.74 18.01 3.83
N SER A 25 -6.67 18.44 5.09
CA SER A 25 -6.14 19.77 5.44
C SER A 25 -4.61 19.84 5.41
N ILE A 26 -3.93 18.71 5.40
CA ILE A 26 -2.45 18.64 5.48
C ILE A 26 -1.81 17.89 4.31
N ALA A 27 -2.59 17.25 3.47
CA ALA A 27 -2.09 16.48 2.32
C ALA A 27 -3.09 16.51 1.18
N ASP A 28 -2.59 16.39 -0.05
CA ASP A 28 -3.43 16.16 -1.22
C ASP A 28 -3.96 14.74 -1.18
N ILE A 29 -5.26 14.57 -1.43
CA ILE A 29 -5.92 13.27 -1.45
C ILE A 29 -6.33 12.94 -2.88
N ILE A 30 -5.97 11.75 -3.34
CA ILE A 30 -6.44 11.23 -4.63
C ILE A 30 -7.07 9.85 -4.44
N GLN A 31 -8.00 9.50 -5.32
CA GLN A 31 -8.65 8.20 -5.33
C GLN A 31 -8.00 7.31 -6.39
N ASN A 32 -7.78 6.03 -6.07
CA ASN A 32 -7.15 5.13 -7.02
C ASN A 32 -8.05 4.64 -8.16
N GLY A 33 -9.36 4.90 -8.09
CA GLY A 33 -10.31 4.64 -9.16
C GLY A 33 -10.71 3.17 -9.35
N THR A 34 -10.41 2.29 -8.41
CA THR A 34 -10.70 0.86 -8.54
C THR A 34 -11.22 0.25 -7.24
N ASP A 35 -11.92 -0.88 -7.34
CA ASP A 35 -12.36 -1.72 -6.24
C ASP A 35 -11.50 -2.98 -6.05
N ILE A 36 -10.42 -3.10 -6.81
CA ILE A 36 -9.50 -4.24 -6.69
C ILE A 36 -8.68 -4.11 -5.42
N PRO A 37 -8.64 -5.12 -4.54
CA PRO A 37 -7.83 -5.08 -3.32
C PRO A 37 -6.35 -4.85 -3.62
N GLY A 38 -5.69 -4.11 -2.73
CA GLY A 38 -4.31 -3.69 -2.94
C GLY A 38 -4.20 -2.52 -3.90
N THR A 39 -3.05 -2.36 -4.54
CA THR A 39 -2.77 -1.30 -5.52
C THR A 39 -2.07 -1.92 -6.73
N ASP A 40 -2.85 -2.44 -7.66
CA ASP A 40 -2.32 -2.93 -8.93
C ASP A 40 -2.16 -1.74 -9.89
N LEU A 41 -0.91 -1.39 -10.18
CA LEU A 41 -0.59 -0.23 -11.02
C LEU A 41 -1.12 -0.34 -12.46
N ARG A 42 -1.53 -1.53 -12.89
CA ARG A 42 -2.16 -1.75 -14.20
C ARG A 42 -3.64 -1.40 -14.19
N GLN A 43 -4.26 -1.38 -13.01
CA GLN A 43 -5.71 -1.20 -12.83
C GLN A 43 -6.08 0.15 -12.24
N VAL A 44 -5.15 0.83 -11.58
CA VAL A 44 -5.41 2.15 -11.01
C VAL A 44 -5.56 3.22 -12.10
N ASN A 45 -6.19 4.34 -11.74
CA ASN A 45 -6.33 5.47 -12.67
C ASN A 45 -4.98 6.14 -12.97
N ILE A 46 -4.99 6.99 -14.00
CA ILE A 46 -3.79 7.70 -14.47
C ILE A 46 -3.22 8.60 -13.36
N GLU A 47 -4.07 9.27 -12.61
CA GLU A 47 -3.66 10.18 -11.53
C GLU A 47 -2.83 9.45 -10.46
N THR A 48 -3.27 8.27 -10.03
CA THR A 48 -2.54 7.44 -9.08
C THR A 48 -1.24 6.93 -9.67
N ARG A 49 -1.27 6.48 -10.92
CA ARG A 49 -0.06 6.00 -11.61
C ARG A 49 0.99 7.09 -11.71
N GLU A 50 0.60 8.30 -12.09
CA GLU A 50 1.52 9.44 -12.16
C GLU A 50 2.07 9.82 -10.80
N ALA A 51 1.25 9.80 -9.76
CA ALA A 51 1.70 10.07 -8.38
C ALA A 51 2.77 9.06 -7.94
N VAL A 52 2.57 7.77 -8.25
CA VAL A 52 3.55 6.72 -7.95
C VAL A 52 4.84 6.93 -8.74
N GLU A 53 4.75 7.27 -10.03
CA GLU A 53 5.93 7.50 -10.87
C GLU A 53 6.76 8.70 -10.42
N LYS A 54 6.12 9.76 -9.94
CA LYS A 54 6.78 11.00 -9.52
C LYS A 54 7.29 10.98 -8.08
N ALA A 55 6.84 10.04 -7.27
CA ALA A 55 7.18 9.98 -5.86
C ALA A 55 8.67 9.61 -5.65
N ASP A 56 9.34 10.35 -4.80
CA ASP A 56 10.71 10.03 -4.37
C ASP A 56 10.72 8.89 -3.34
N LEU A 57 9.65 8.79 -2.56
CA LEU A 57 9.46 7.79 -1.52
C LEU A 57 7.97 7.49 -1.38
N ILE A 58 7.65 6.21 -1.24
CA ILE A 58 6.27 5.74 -1.06
C ILE A 58 6.20 4.97 0.26
N ILE A 59 5.17 5.25 1.05
CA ILE A 59 4.79 4.46 2.21
C ILE A 59 3.54 3.68 1.83
N SER A 60 3.64 2.37 1.86
CA SER A 60 2.56 1.47 1.49
C SER A 60 2.05 0.72 2.71
N LYS A 61 0.78 0.91 3.04
CA LYS A 61 0.15 0.30 4.21
C LYS A 61 -0.71 -0.89 3.82
N GLY A 62 -0.57 -1.98 4.53
CA GLY A 62 -1.41 -3.16 4.39
C GLY A 62 -0.80 -4.26 3.52
N GLN A 63 -1.13 -5.52 3.87
CA GLN A 63 -0.59 -6.69 3.18
C GLN A 63 -1.00 -6.76 1.71
N GLY A 64 -2.26 -6.41 1.39
CA GLY A 64 -2.74 -6.40 0.00
C GLY A 64 -1.97 -5.43 -0.89
N ASN A 65 -1.58 -4.28 -0.36
CA ASN A 65 -0.71 -3.34 -1.08
C ASN A 65 0.69 -3.91 -1.30
N PHE A 66 1.25 -4.59 -0.31
CA PHE A 66 2.52 -5.29 -0.49
C PHE A 66 2.43 -6.32 -1.62
N GLU A 67 1.39 -7.14 -1.62
CA GLU A 67 1.20 -8.20 -2.62
C GLU A 67 1.15 -7.66 -4.06
N THR A 68 0.57 -6.48 -4.24
CA THR A 68 0.35 -5.90 -5.57
C THR A 68 1.46 -4.94 -6.02
N LEU A 69 2.15 -4.29 -5.09
CA LEU A 69 3.21 -3.33 -5.39
C LEU A 69 4.62 -3.92 -5.39
N PHE A 70 4.81 -5.04 -4.69
CA PHE A 70 6.12 -5.68 -4.61
C PHE A 70 6.63 -6.05 -6.02
N GLY A 71 7.89 -5.75 -6.27
CA GLY A 71 8.50 -5.97 -7.58
C GLY A 71 8.40 -4.78 -8.53
N SER A 72 7.80 -3.67 -8.10
CA SER A 72 7.68 -2.47 -8.94
C SER A 72 9.00 -1.73 -9.18
N GLY A 73 10.01 -2.01 -8.36
CA GLY A 73 11.32 -1.34 -8.43
C GLY A 73 11.33 0.08 -7.87
N LYS A 74 10.24 0.52 -7.26
CA LYS A 74 10.12 1.84 -6.66
C LYS A 74 10.71 1.88 -5.25
N ASN A 75 10.99 3.07 -4.74
CA ASN A 75 11.42 3.25 -3.35
C ASN A 75 10.22 3.20 -2.42
N ILE A 76 9.80 1.98 -2.07
CA ILE A 76 8.60 1.73 -1.26
C ILE A 76 8.99 1.17 0.09
N TYR A 77 8.45 1.77 1.14
CA TYR A 77 8.46 1.24 2.50
C TYR A 77 7.09 0.62 2.78
N TYR A 78 7.09 -0.68 3.02
CA TYR A 78 5.87 -1.43 3.34
C TYR A 78 5.68 -1.53 4.84
N ILE A 79 4.45 -1.25 5.29
CA ILE A 79 4.04 -1.40 6.69
C ILE A 79 2.78 -2.26 6.70
N PHE A 80 2.83 -3.45 7.29
CA PHE A 80 1.67 -4.33 7.36
C PHE A 80 1.77 -5.33 8.51
N LEU A 81 0.63 -5.89 8.89
CA LEU A 81 0.57 -7.04 9.77
C LEU A 81 0.67 -8.33 8.95
N CYS A 82 1.47 -9.26 9.43
CA CYS A 82 1.62 -10.58 8.83
C CYS A 82 0.39 -11.43 9.17
N LYS A 83 -0.69 -11.32 8.38
CA LYS A 83 -1.99 -11.90 8.72
C LYS A 83 -2.12 -13.39 8.41
N CYS A 84 -1.40 -13.92 7.41
CA CYS A 84 -1.50 -15.32 7.05
C CYS A 84 -0.21 -16.09 7.34
N SER A 85 -0.36 -17.40 7.54
CA SER A 85 0.78 -18.28 7.85
C SER A 85 1.82 -18.33 6.72
N LEU A 86 1.41 -18.18 5.48
CA LEU A 86 2.31 -18.17 4.33
C LEU A 86 3.28 -16.99 4.42
N PHE A 87 2.76 -15.78 4.69
CA PHE A 87 3.58 -14.58 4.84
C PHE A 87 4.42 -14.61 6.13
N ALA A 88 3.87 -15.15 7.21
CA ALA A 88 4.62 -15.37 8.44
C ALA A 88 5.87 -16.21 8.19
N LYS A 89 5.73 -17.30 7.45
CA LYS A 89 6.84 -18.16 7.07
C LYS A 89 7.82 -17.43 6.13
N ARG A 90 7.29 -16.72 5.13
CA ARG A 90 8.08 -15.97 4.14
C ARG A 90 8.97 -14.91 4.79
N PHE A 91 8.44 -14.17 5.75
CA PHE A 91 9.16 -13.12 6.46
C PHE A 91 9.82 -13.59 7.75
N LYS A 92 9.79 -14.90 8.04
CA LYS A 92 10.35 -15.48 9.26
C LYS A 92 9.84 -14.77 10.52
N ALA A 93 8.56 -14.42 10.51
CA ALA A 93 7.88 -13.68 11.56
C ALA A 93 6.69 -14.48 12.10
N ALA A 94 6.23 -14.18 13.30
CA ALA A 94 4.99 -14.74 13.83
C ALA A 94 3.78 -14.09 13.16
N ARG A 95 2.62 -14.79 13.15
CA ARG A 95 1.37 -14.19 12.70
C ARG A 95 1.05 -12.96 13.57
N PHE A 96 0.48 -11.94 12.92
CA PHE A 96 0.10 -10.66 13.53
C PHE A 96 1.26 -9.81 14.05
N VAL A 97 2.50 -10.16 13.69
CA VAL A 97 3.64 -9.26 13.90
C VAL A 97 3.64 -8.18 12.82
N GLY A 98 3.96 -6.96 13.22
CA GLY A 98 4.15 -5.85 12.30
C GLY A 98 5.43 -6.00 11.48
N ILE A 99 5.32 -5.76 10.18
CA ILE A 99 6.45 -5.73 9.26
C ILE A 99 6.64 -4.29 8.79
N PHE A 100 7.88 -3.81 8.84
CA PHE A 100 8.28 -2.55 8.24
C PHE A 100 9.55 -2.79 7.42
N ILE A 101 9.46 -2.69 6.11
CA ILE A 101 10.55 -3.07 5.22
C ILE A 101 10.56 -2.25 3.94
N ASN A 102 11.76 -1.86 3.49
CA ASN A 102 11.93 -1.26 2.17
C ASN A 102 11.98 -2.35 1.08
N GLU A 103 11.41 -2.08 -0.08
CA GLU A 103 11.37 -3.00 -1.22
C GLU A 103 12.73 -3.61 -1.55
N ARG A 104 13.79 -2.83 -1.48
CA ARG A 104 15.15 -3.26 -1.80
C ARG A 104 15.70 -4.33 -0.85
N ASN A 105 15.08 -4.49 0.31
CA ASN A 105 15.52 -5.44 1.34
C ASN A 105 14.65 -6.69 1.40
N VAL A 106 13.53 -6.74 0.68
CA VAL A 106 12.59 -7.86 0.76
C VAL A 106 13.22 -9.18 0.33
N GLU A 107 13.96 -9.19 -0.76
CA GLU A 107 14.61 -10.41 -1.26
C GLU A 107 15.59 -11.02 -0.25
N LYS A 108 16.27 -10.18 0.51
CA LYS A 108 17.23 -10.64 1.54
C LYS A 108 16.57 -11.37 2.71
N ILE A 109 15.29 -11.14 2.93
CA ILE A 109 14.54 -11.71 4.05
C ILE A 109 13.82 -12.98 3.63
N ILE A 110 13.34 -13.06 2.40
CA ILE A 110 12.51 -14.16 1.90
C ILE A 110 13.30 -15.26 1.22
N ASP A 111 14.57 -15.05 0.97
CA ASP A 111 15.48 -16.13 0.56
C ASP A 111 15.78 -17.04 1.79
#